data_3b09479902887a2e27f89a5f369edfe0
#
_entry.id   3b09479902887a2e27f89a5f369edfe0
#
_cell.length_a   1.000
_cell.length_b   1.000
_cell.length_c   1.000
_cell.angle_alpha   90.00
_cell.angle_beta   90.00
_cell.angle_gamma   90.00
#
_symmetry.space_group_name_H-M   'P 1'
#
loop_
_entity.id
_entity.type
_entity.pdbx_description
1 polymer ?
#
loop_
_entity_poly.entity_id
_entity_poly.type
_entity_poly.pdbx_seq_one_letter_code
_entity_poly.pdbx_strand_id
1 'polypeptide(L)'
;MLLATALLIVGLLLVVYSADRLVFAASILCRTFGIPPLIIGMTVVSIGTSLPEIIVSLAASLHEQRDLAVGTALGSNIINILLILGLAALVRPFTVHSDVLRRELPLMLLVSVVAGSVLYDGQLSRSDGIFLLFLAVLWLLFIVKLARQAERQGTDSLTGEQLAELPPDGGLPVAFLWLGIALIIMPVATRMVVDNATVLANYFAISELTMGLTAIAIGTSLPELATAIAGVRKGENDIAVGNIIGANIFNIVIVLGLPALITPGEIDPLAYSRDYSVMLLVSIIFALLCWRRSPQPGRGVGVLLTGGFIVWLAMLYWLSPILVE
;
A
#
# COMPACT_ATOMS: atom_id res chain seq x y z
N MET A 1 -22.67 -17.03 3.90
CA MET A 1 -22.20 -15.94 4.74
C MET A 1 -20.98 -16.31 5.58
N LEU A 2 -21.13 -17.02 6.70
CA LEU A 2 -20.00 -17.39 7.57
C LEU A 2 -18.82 -18.01 6.82
N LEU A 3 -19.09 -18.90 5.86
CA LEU A 3 -18.05 -19.52 5.04
C LEU A 3 -17.33 -18.48 4.16
N ALA A 4 -18.07 -17.60 3.48
CA ALA A 4 -17.46 -16.58 2.63
C ALA A 4 -16.62 -15.59 3.45
N THR A 5 -17.10 -15.16 4.63
CA THR A 5 -16.33 -14.31 5.55
C THR A 5 -15.07 -15.04 6.05
N ALA A 6 -15.18 -16.29 6.44
CA ALA A 6 -14.04 -17.09 6.89
C ALA A 6 -13.01 -17.28 5.76
N LEU A 7 -13.46 -17.60 4.55
CA LEU A 7 -12.58 -17.76 3.38
C LEU A 7 -11.93 -16.43 2.96
N LEU A 8 -12.64 -15.30 3.04
CA LEU A 8 -12.05 -13.99 2.82
C LEU A 8 -10.92 -13.70 3.81
N ILE A 9 -11.17 -13.89 5.11
CA ILE A 9 -10.17 -13.66 6.16
C ILE A 9 -8.97 -14.60 5.99
N VAL A 10 -9.21 -15.89 5.78
CA VAL A 10 -8.13 -16.88 5.57
C VAL A 10 -7.36 -16.54 4.31
N GLY A 11 -8.05 -16.15 3.22
CA GLY A 11 -7.42 -15.70 1.98
C GLY A 11 -6.51 -14.50 2.19
N LEU A 12 -6.96 -13.46 2.89
CA LEU A 12 -6.16 -12.29 3.22
C LEU A 12 -4.92 -12.65 4.05
N LEU A 13 -5.08 -13.48 5.08
CA LEU A 13 -3.94 -13.94 5.89
C LEU A 13 -2.93 -14.75 5.08
N LEU A 14 -3.39 -15.59 4.15
CA LEU A 14 -2.51 -16.36 3.26
C LEU A 14 -1.81 -15.47 2.24
N VAL A 15 -2.48 -14.43 1.69
CA VAL A 15 -1.85 -13.43 0.80
C VAL A 15 -0.72 -12.71 1.55
N VAL A 16 -1.00 -12.18 2.74
CA VAL A 16 -0.01 -11.50 3.58
C VAL A 16 1.17 -12.42 3.91
N TYR A 17 0.88 -13.66 4.35
CA TYR A 17 1.92 -14.62 4.68
C TYR A 17 2.79 -15.00 3.48
N SER A 18 2.18 -15.26 2.33
CA SER A 18 2.92 -15.63 1.12
C SER A 18 3.73 -14.46 0.56
N ALA A 19 3.21 -13.23 0.66
CA ALA A 19 3.95 -12.02 0.30
C ALA A 19 5.21 -11.85 1.17
N ASP A 20 5.09 -12.01 2.50
CA ASP A 20 6.24 -11.98 3.43
C ASP A 20 7.31 -13.04 3.06
N ARG A 21 6.89 -14.28 2.76
CA ARG A 21 7.81 -15.33 2.34
C ARG A 21 8.46 -15.07 0.99
N LEU A 22 7.74 -14.43 0.05
CA LEU A 22 8.30 -14.03 -1.24
C LEU A 22 9.39 -12.96 -1.06
N VAL A 23 9.14 -11.94 -0.23
CA VAL A 23 10.10 -10.88 0.10
C VAL A 23 11.35 -11.45 0.77
N PHE A 24 11.15 -12.35 1.74
CA PHE A 24 12.25 -13.06 2.39
C PHE A 24 13.14 -13.80 1.37
N ALA A 25 12.52 -14.58 0.50
CA ALA A 25 13.22 -15.30 -0.56
C ALA A 25 13.95 -14.34 -1.53
N ALA A 26 13.26 -13.30 -2.00
CA ALA A 26 13.81 -12.30 -2.90
C ALA A 26 15.02 -11.57 -2.28
N SER A 27 14.96 -11.23 -0.99
CA SER A 27 16.06 -10.57 -0.28
C SER A 27 17.31 -11.44 -0.23
N ILE A 28 17.18 -12.76 0.05
CA ILE A 28 18.31 -13.71 0.05
C ILE A 28 18.90 -13.84 -1.36
N LEU A 29 18.06 -13.98 -2.39
CA LEU A 29 18.51 -14.08 -3.78
C LEU A 29 19.24 -12.81 -4.20
N CYS A 30 18.72 -11.63 -3.91
CA CYS A 30 19.37 -10.36 -4.23
C CYS A 30 20.73 -10.23 -3.57
N ARG A 31 20.89 -10.63 -2.30
CA ARG A 31 22.19 -10.66 -1.62
C ARG A 31 23.15 -11.61 -2.30
N THR A 32 22.68 -12.79 -2.68
CA THR A 32 23.53 -13.80 -3.37
C THR A 32 24.00 -13.29 -4.73
N PHE A 33 23.20 -12.49 -5.43
CA PHE A 33 23.61 -11.82 -6.67
C PHE A 33 24.46 -10.55 -6.45
N GLY A 34 24.85 -10.26 -5.21
CA GLY A 34 25.73 -9.13 -4.89
C GLY A 34 25.03 -7.76 -4.91
N ILE A 35 23.71 -7.72 -4.80
CA ILE A 35 22.98 -6.47 -4.66
C ILE A 35 23.25 -5.89 -3.27
N PRO A 36 23.65 -4.60 -3.17
CA PRO A 36 23.93 -3.97 -1.88
C PRO A 36 22.73 -4.05 -0.92
N PRO A 37 22.97 -4.36 0.38
CA PRO A 37 21.91 -4.52 1.37
C PRO A 37 20.96 -3.32 1.47
N LEU A 38 21.48 -2.10 1.36
CA LEU A 38 20.67 -0.88 1.38
C LEU A 38 19.67 -0.81 0.20
N ILE A 39 20.10 -1.22 -1.00
CA ILE A 39 19.20 -1.26 -2.16
C ILE A 39 18.10 -2.31 -1.92
N ILE A 40 18.44 -3.46 -1.32
CA ILE A 40 17.45 -4.49 -0.98
C ILE A 40 16.41 -3.91 0.00
N GLY A 41 16.85 -3.24 1.06
CA GLY A 41 15.95 -2.62 2.04
C GLY A 41 15.03 -1.57 1.42
N MET A 42 15.61 -0.62 0.68
CA MET A 42 14.84 0.48 0.07
C MET A 42 13.94 0.05 -1.11
N THR A 43 14.17 -1.11 -1.71
CA THR A 43 13.36 -1.57 -2.85
C THR A 43 12.58 -2.84 -2.52
N VAL A 44 13.27 -3.97 -2.32
CA VAL A 44 12.62 -5.29 -2.18
C VAL A 44 11.74 -5.34 -0.93
N VAL A 45 12.23 -4.85 0.21
CA VAL A 45 11.46 -4.86 1.46
C VAL A 45 10.33 -3.84 1.41
N SER A 46 10.57 -2.62 0.92
CA SER A 46 9.54 -1.59 0.81
C SER A 46 8.43 -1.94 -0.19
N ILE A 47 8.76 -2.56 -1.34
CA ILE A 47 7.74 -3.09 -2.26
C ILE A 47 7.01 -4.26 -1.62
N GLY A 48 7.71 -5.01 -0.79
CA GLY A 48 7.23 -6.25 -0.20
C GLY A 48 6.01 -6.06 0.69
N THR A 49 5.92 -4.98 1.44
CA THR A 49 4.74 -4.68 2.24
C THR A 49 3.51 -4.43 1.37
N SER A 50 3.66 -3.78 0.20
CA SER A 50 2.57 -3.50 -0.75
C SER A 50 2.32 -4.64 -1.75
N LEU A 51 3.02 -5.77 -1.65
CA LEU A 51 2.76 -6.93 -2.53
C LEU A 51 1.34 -7.49 -2.39
N PRO A 52 0.73 -7.60 -1.21
CA PRO A 52 -0.65 -8.03 -1.09
C PRO A 52 -1.61 -7.20 -1.93
N GLU A 53 -1.51 -5.88 -1.88
CA GLU A 53 -2.31 -4.95 -2.68
C GLU A 53 -2.12 -5.17 -4.17
N ILE A 54 -0.86 -5.26 -4.62
CA ILE A 54 -0.52 -5.48 -6.04
C ILE A 54 -1.14 -6.79 -6.55
N ILE A 55 -1.02 -7.85 -5.76
CA ILE A 55 -1.48 -9.17 -6.17
C ILE A 55 -2.99 -9.27 -6.17
N VAL A 56 -3.65 -8.69 -5.15
CA VAL A 56 -5.12 -8.64 -5.10
C VAL A 56 -5.67 -7.76 -6.23
N SER A 57 -5.08 -6.60 -6.50
CA SER A 57 -5.46 -5.76 -7.64
C SER A 57 -5.28 -6.46 -8.98
N LEU A 58 -4.16 -7.18 -9.15
CA LEU A 58 -3.92 -8.00 -10.34
C LEU A 58 -4.99 -9.08 -10.50
N ALA A 59 -5.30 -9.82 -9.43
CA ALA A 59 -6.32 -10.86 -9.46
C ALA A 59 -7.72 -10.28 -9.75
N ALA A 60 -8.11 -9.18 -9.09
CA ALA A 60 -9.36 -8.49 -9.34
C ALA A 60 -9.45 -8.03 -10.81
N SER A 61 -8.38 -7.47 -11.36
CA SER A 61 -8.31 -7.07 -12.77
C SER A 61 -8.49 -8.26 -13.72
N LEU A 62 -7.85 -9.40 -13.45
CA LEU A 62 -7.98 -10.62 -14.26
C LEU A 62 -9.39 -11.22 -14.19
N HIS A 63 -10.16 -10.93 -13.17
CA HIS A 63 -11.57 -11.31 -12.98
C HIS A 63 -12.56 -10.21 -13.41
N GLU A 64 -12.09 -9.18 -14.12
CA GLU A 64 -12.90 -8.04 -14.61
C GLU A 64 -13.53 -7.17 -13.49
N GLN A 65 -13.04 -7.28 -12.25
CA GLN A 65 -13.50 -6.52 -11.09
C GLN A 65 -12.68 -5.24 -10.91
N ARG A 66 -12.82 -4.34 -11.87
CA ARG A 66 -12.04 -3.10 -11.95
C ARG A 66 -12.27 -2.21 -10.72
N ASP A 67 -13.52 -2.02 -10.32
CA ASP A 67 -13.87 -1.14 -9.21
C ASP A 67 -13.34 -1.68 -7.88
N LEU A 68 -13.27 -2.99 -7.70
CA LEU A 68 -12.61 -3.60 -6.54
C LEU A 68 -11.12 -3.24 -6.49
N ALA A 69 -10.42 -3.27 -7.63
CA ALA A 69 -9.00 -2.93 -7.72
C ALA A 69 -8.78 -1.42 -7.50
N VAL A 70 -9.61 -0.56 -8.10
CA VAL A 70 -9.59 0.91 -7.88
C VAL A 70 -9.83 1.23 -6.41
N GLY A 71 -10.85 0.61 -5.82
CA GLY A 71 -11.16 0.75 -4.39
C GLY A 71 -10.00 0.34 -3.50
N THR A 72 -9.34 -0.78 -3.82
CA THR A 72 -8.14 -1.23 -3.10
C THR A 72 -7.04 -0.18 -3.14
N ALA A 73 -6.73 0.38 -4.32
CA ALA A 73 -5.67 1.38 -4.47
C ALA A 73 -5.96 2.67 -3.67
N LEU A 74 -7.16 3.24 -3.81
CA LEU A 74 -7.55 4.46 -3.12
C LEU A 74 -7.72 4.23 -1.61
N GLY A 75 -8.35 3.11 -1.24
CA GLY A 75 -8.59 2.73 0.14
C GLY A 75 -7.30 2.53 0.92
N SER A 76 -6.34 1.78 0.37
CA SER A 76 -5.04 1.57 1.03
C SER A 76 -4.32 2.89 1.27
N ASN A 77 -4.38 3.85 0.35
CA ASN A 77 -3.77 5.18 0.56
C ASN A 77 -4.44 5.95 1.71
N ILE A 78 -5.76 5.90 1.81
CA ILE A 78 -6.51 6.55 2.89
C ILE A 78 -6.21 5.85 4.23
N ILE A 79 -6.23 4.51 4.26
CA ILE A 79 -5.97 3.68 5.43
C ILE A 79 -4.55 3.89 5.95
N ASN A 80 -3.56 3.93 5.07
CA ASN A 80 -2.17 4.15 5.42
C ASN A 80 -1.98 5.46 6.20
N ILE A 81 -2.68 6.52 5.80
CA ILE A 81 -2.56 7.82 6.46
C ILE A 81 -3.47 7.91 7.70
N LEU A 82 -4.76 7.61 7.55
CA LEU A 82 -5.71 7.83 8.65
C LEU A 82 -5.61 6.78 9.74
N LEU A 83 -5.55 5.49 9.37
CA LEU A 83 -5.53 4.40 10.34
C LEU A 83 -4.11 4.08 10.79
N ILE A 84 -3.21 3.75 9.86
CA ILE A 84 -1.89 3.21 10.21
C ILE A 84 -1.03 4.28 10.87
N LEU A 85 -0.87 5.44 10.24
CA LEU A 85 -0.14 6.56 10.83
C LEU A 85 -0.81 7.06 12.12
N GLY A 86 -2.16 7.09 12.12
CA GLY A 86 -2.95 7.44 13.30
C GLY A 86 -2.65 6.52 14.49
N LEU A 87 -2.72 5.20 14.30
CA LEU A 87 -2.41 4.20 15.33
C LEU A 87 -0.93 4.25 15.74
N ALA A 88 -0.01 4.42 14.81
CA ALA A 88 1.41 4.56 15.10
C ALA A 88 1.66 5.77 16.04
N ALA A 89 1.04 6.93 15.77
CA ALA A 89 1.14 8.12 16.60
C ALA A 89 0.48 7.97 17.99
N LEU A 90 -0.56 7.14 18.12
CA LEU A 90 -1.17 6.80 19.41
C LEU A 90 -0.26 5.91 20.25
N VAL A 91 0.40 4.94 19.63
CA VAL A 91 1.34 4.03 20.30
C VAL A 91 2.54 4.82 20.84
N ARG A 92 3.17 5.62 20.00
CA ARG A 92 4.31 6.45 20.37
C ARG A 92 4.37 7.69 19.47
N PRO A 93 4.43 8.91 20.05
CA PRO A 93 4.75 10.11 19.30
C PRO A 93 6.09 9.95 18.58
N PHE A 94 6.16 10.34 17.32
CA PHE A 94 7.37 10.17 16.52
C PHE A 94 7.78 11.47 15.81
N THR A 95 9.03 11.53 15.40
CA THR A 95 9.60 12.63 14.62
C THR A 95 10.21 12.06 13.33
N VAL A 96 10.08 12.80 12.25
CA VAL A 96 10.69 12.46 10.97
C VAL A 96 11.99 13.25 10.82
N HIS A 97 13.11 12.55 10.69
CA HIS A 97 14.45 13.14 10.63
C HIS A 97 15.08 13.01 9.25
N SER A 98 14.69 12.00 8.46
CA SER A 98 15.31 11.70 7.18
C SER A 98 15.09 12.80 6.14
N ASP A 99 16.17 13.24 5.50
CA ASP A 99 16.11 14.13 4.34
C ASP A 99 15.64 13.39 3.07
N VAL A 100 15.76 12.06 3.04
CA VAL A 100 15.21 11.21 1.97
C VAL A 100 13.69 11.34 1.95
N LEU A 101 13.03 11.20 3.10
CA LEU A 101 11.58 11.32 3.21
C LEU A 101 11.06 12.68 2.77
N ARG A 102 11.80 13.77 3.07
CA ARG A 102 11.44 15.11 2.60
C ARG A 102 11.50 15.28 1.09
N ARG A 103 12.30 14.47 0.40
CA ARG A 103 12.35 14.44 -1.07
C ARG A 103 11.25 13.56 -1.67
N GLU A 104 10.82 12.54 -0.95
CA GLU A 104 9.77 11.61 -1.39
C GLU A 104 8.36 12.17 -1.21
N LEU A 105 8.12 13.00 -0.18
CA LEU A 105 6.82 13.62 0.08
C LEU A 105 6.25 14.42 -1.09
N PRO A 106 7.01 15.31 -1.76
CA PRO A 106 6.51 16.03 -2.94
C PRO A 106 6.19 15.09 -4.10
N LEU A 107 6.94 13.99 -4.24
CA LEU A 107 6.68 12.98 -5.27
C LEU A 107 5.41 12.21 -5.00
N MET A 108 5.15 11.84 -3.73
CA MET A 108 3.89 11.23 -3.33
C MET A 108 2.71 12.15 -3.66
N LEU A 109 2.79 13.44 -3.35
CA LEU A 109 1.75 14.40 -3.69
C LEU A 109 1.58 14.55 -5.20
N LEU A 110 2.69 14.62 -5.96
CA LEU A 110 2.64 14.69 -7.42
C LEU A 110 1.93 13.49 -8.01
N VAL A 111 2.27 12.29 -7.55
CA VAL A 111 1.62 11.04 -8.00
C VAL A 111 0.15 11.01 -7.58
N SER A 112 -0.20 11.53 -6.39
CA SER A 112 -1.61 11.68 -5.97
C SER A 112 -2.39 12.63 -6.89
N VAL A 113 -1.79 13.72 -7.35
CA VAL A 113 -2.40 14.63 -8.34
C VAL A 113 -2.54 13.94 -9.71
N VAL A 114 -1.53 13.18 -10.13
CA VAL A 114 -1.58 12.37 -11.36
C VAL A 114 -2.75 11.37 -11.32
N ALA A 115 -2.97 10.71 -10.17
CA ALA A 115 -4.14 9.82 -10.01
C ALA A 115 -5.45 10.57 -10.30
N GLY A 116 -5.58 11.84 -9.87
CA GLY A 116 -6.73 12.66 -10.18
C GLY A 116 -6.94 12.90 -11.66
N SER A 117 -5.86 13.14 -12.42
CA SER A 117 -5.96 13.33 -13.87
C SER A 117 -6.36 12.04 -14.61
N VAL A 118 -5.97 10.89 -14.07
CA VAL A 118 -6.33 9.56 -14.61
C VAL A 118 -7.78 9.20 -14.31
N LEU A 119 -8.30 9.60 -13.15
CA LEU A 119 -9.66 9.25 -12.72
C LEU A 119 -10.73 10.28 -13.13
N TYR A 120 -10.30 11.47 -13.62
CA TYR A 120 -11.18 12.63 -13.83
C TYR A 120 -12.33 12.39 -14.81
N ASP A 121 -12.08 11.66 -15.88
CA ASP A 121 -13.07 11.39 -16.93
C ASP A 121 -13.98 10.19 -16.63
N GLY A 122 -13.79 9.55 -15.47
CA GLY A 122 -14.56 8.38 -15.05
C GLY A 122 -14.22 7.10 -15.83
N GLN A 123 -13.10 7.10 -16.56
CA GLN A 123 -12.66 5.96 -17.35
C GLN A 123 -11.19 5.64 -17.08
N LEU A 124 -10.85 4.39 -16.97
CA LEU A 124 -9.47 3.93 -17.03
C LEU A 124 -9.14 3.46 -18.44
N SER A 125 -8.17 4.10 -19.07
CA SER A 125 -7.67 3.71 -20.39
C SER A 125 -6.38 2.89 -20.28
N ARG A 126 -6.05 2.14 -21.33
CA ARG A 126 -4.75 1.44 -21.40
C ARG A 126 -3.56 2.41 -21.41
N SER A 127 -3.75 3.62 -21.98
CA SER A 127 -2.74 4.67 -21.94
C SER A 127 -2.44 5.12 -20.51
N ASP A 128 -3.46 5.22 -19.66
CA ASP A 128 -3.29 5.55 -18.24
C ASP A 128 -2.51 4.45 -17.51
N GLY A 129 -2.84 3.19 -17.79
CA GLY A 129 -2.10 2.05 -17.23
C GLY A 129 -0.62 2.06 -17.65
N ILE A 130 -0.33 2.25 -18.93
CA ILE A 130 1.05 2.35 -19.43
C ILE A 130 1.77 3.54 -18.79
N PHE A 131 1.11 4.69 -18.69
CA PHE A 131 1.67 5.89 -18.09
C PHE A 131 1.97 5.69 -16.60
N LEU A 132 1.04 5.14 -15.82
CA LEU A 132 1.25 4.87 -14.39
C LEU A 132 2.37 3.84 -14.17
N LEU A 133 2.41 2.76 -14.93
CA LEU A 133 3.48 1.76 -14.83
C LEU A 133 4.84 2.32 -15.30
N PHE A 134 4.87 3.23 -16.25
CA PHE A 134 6.08 3.97 -16.60
C PHE A 134 6.57 4.84 -15.44
N LEU A 135 5.65 5.54 -14.75
CA LEU A 135 5.99 6.28 -13.52
C LEU A 135 6.51 5.35 -12.41
N ALA A 136 5.98 4.11 -12.30
CA ALA A 136 6.51 3.12 -11.36
C ALA A 136 7.98 2.79 -11.65
N VAL A 137 8.33 2.59 -12.91
CA VAL A 137 9.74 2.35 -13.31
C VAL A 137 10.61 3.56 -12.97
N LEU A 138 10.16 4.79 -13.29
CA LEU A 138 10.89 6.00 -12.93
C LEU A 138 11.08 6.15 -11.42
N TRP A 139 10.03 5.85 -10.64
CA TRP A 139 10.10 5.84 -9.18
C TRP A 139 11.13 4.84 -8.66
N LEU A 140 11.12 3.60 -9.16
CA LEU A 140 12.09 2.58 -8.77
C LEU A 140 13.53 3.01 -9.10
N LEU A 141 13.76 3.57 -10.28
CA LEU A 141 15.09 4.10 -10.65
C LEU A 141 15.51 5.26 -9.74
N PHE A 142 14.57 6.10 -9.35
CA PHE A 142 14.82 7.21 -8.42
C PHE A 142 15.20 6.69 -7.03
N ILE A 143 14.47 5.71 -6.48
CA ILE A 143 14.79 5.07 -5.17
C ILE A 143 16.17 4.41 -5.21
N VAL A 144 16.49 3.66 -6.26
CA VAL A 144 17.83 3.06 -6.41
C VAL A 144 18.93 4.12 -6.47
N LYS A 145 18.68 5.25 -7.14
CA LYS A 145 19.61 6.38 -7.16
C LYS A 145 19.79 6.99 -5.78
N LEU A 146 18.70 7.21 -5.05
CA LEU A 146 18.75 7.73 -3.68
C LEU A 146 19.50 6.77 -2.75
N ALA A 147 19.23 5.46 -2.83
CA ALA A 147 19.92 4.44 -2.04
C ALA A 147 21.43 4.49 -2.27
N ARG A 148 21.87 4.53 -3.53
CA ARG A 148 23.30 4.64 -3.87
C ARG A 148 23.93 5.94 -3.38
N GLN A 149 23.19 7.04 -3.39
CA GLN A 149 23.66 8.33 -2.90
C GLN A 149 23.80 8.33 -1.37
N ALA A 150 22.79 7.78 -0.67
CA ALA A 150 22.79 7.66 0.78
C ALA A 150 23.91 6.72 1.29
N GLU A 151 24.14 5.61 0.60
CA GLU A 151 25.25 4.69 0.89
C GLU A 151 26.61 5.41 0.81
N ARG A 152 26.80 6.31 -0.16
CA ARG A 152 28.05 7.08 -0.29
C ARG A 152 28.22 8.15 0.78
N GLN A 153 27.12 8.71 1.30
CA GLN A 153 27.14 9.80 2.28
C GLN A 153 27.15 9.31 3.73
N GLY A 154 26.60 8.11 4.01
CA GLY A 154 26.66 7.43 5.31
C GLY A 154 25.95 8.13 6.48
N THR A 155 25.07 9.10 6.23
CA THR A 155 24.56 10.01 7.27
C THR A 155 23.03 10.00 7.44
N ASP A 156 22.28 9.28 6.62
CA ASP A 156 20.81 9.29 6.69
C ASP A 156 20.27 8.23 7.66
N SER A 157 19.36 8.65 8.58
CA SER A 157 18.76 7.79 9.60
C SER A 157 17.96 6.63 9.00
N LEU A 158 17.19 6.89 7.92
CA LEU A 158 16.39 5.87 7.24
C LEU A 158 17.26 4.72 6.73
N THR A 159 18.43 5.01 6.19
CA THR A 159 19.33 3.98 5.66
C THR A 159 19.86 3.05 6.75
N GLY A 160 20.17 3.58 7.93
CA GLY A 160 20.60 2.80 9.10
C GLY A 160 19.49 1.88 9.62
N GLU A 161 18.29 2.42 9.74
CA GLU A 161 17.10 1.69 10.18
C GLU A 161 16.77 0.53 9.21
N GLN A 162 16.76 0.77 7.89
CA GLN A 162 16.46 -0.26 6.88
C GLN A 162 17.49 -1.40 6.83
N LEU A 163 18.76 -1.10 7.07
CA LEU A 163 19.78 -2.14 7.17
C LEU A 163 19.55 -3.09 8.36
N ALA A 164 19.01 -2.57 9.47
CA ALA A 164 18.69 -3.36 10.66
C ALA A 164 17.47 -4.28 10.47
N GLU A 165 16.54 -3.94 9.58
CA GLU A 165 15.33 -4.74 9.29
C GLU A 165 15.52 -5.80 8.19
N LEU A 166 16.67 -5.88 7.56
CA LEU A 166 16.91 -6.91 6.54
C LEU A 166 16.74 -8.32 7.12
N PRO A 167 16.08 -9.23 6.40
CA PRO A 167 15.96 -10.62 6.83
C PRO A 167 17.33 -11.24 7.12
N PRO A 168 17.41 -12.14 8.12
CA PRO A 168 18.66 -12.83 8.44
C PRO A 168 19.17 -13.62 7.24
N ASP A 169 20.50 -13.89 7.24
CA ASP A 169 21.11 -14.67 6.18
C ASP A 169 20.49 -16.07 6.12
N GLY A 170 19.93 -16.40 4.95
CA GLY A 170 19.33 -17.70 4.64
C GLY A 170 20.07 -18.37 3.48
N GLY A 171 20.16 -19.70 3.51
CA GLY A 171 20.72 -20.44 2.39
C GLY A 171 19.86 -20.39 1.14
N LEU A 172 20.49 -20.47 -0.05
CA LEU A 172 19.79 -20.56 -1.34
C LEU A 172 18.68 -21.63 -1.38
N PRO A 173 18.86 -22.84 -0.83
CA PRO A 173 17.79 -23.84 -0.81
C PRO A 173 16.53 -23.36 -0.09
N VAL A 174 16.70 -22.64 1.02
CA VAL A 174 15.58 -22.08 1.79
C VAL A 174 14.87 -20.97 1.01
N ALA A 175 15.64 -20.12 0.31
CA ALA A 175 15.07 -19.08 -0.54
C ALA A 175 14.24 -19.70 -1.69
N PHE A 176 14.76 -20.70 -2.39
CA PHE A 176 14.01 -21.37 -3.46
C PHE A 176 12.79 -22.13 -2.96
N LEU A 177 12.87 -22.75 -1.77
CA LEU A 177 11.72 -23.39 -1.13
C LEU A 177 10.59 -22.38 -0.86
N TRP A 178 10.91 -21.26 -0.22
CA TRP A 178 9.90 -20.23 0.09
C TRP A 178 9.38 -19.52 -1.16
N LEU A 179 10.22 -19.29 -2.16
CA LEU A 179 9.80 -18.78 -3.46
C LEU A 179 8.77 -19.72 -4.11
N GLY A 180 9.06 -21.01 -4.16
CA GLY A 180 8.16 -22.02 -4.71
C GLY A 180 6.82 -22.11 -3.97
N ILE A 181 6.86 -22.14 -2.62
CA ILE A 181 5.67 -22.16 -1.77
C ILE A 181 4.82 -20.89 -2.00
N ALA A 182 5.45 -19.72 -2.01
CA ALA A 182 4.75 -18.46 -2.22
C ALA A 182 4.07 -18.40 -3.59
N LEU A 183 4.76 -18.81 -4.66
CA LEU A 183 4.22 -18.83 -6.01
C LEU A 183 3.04 -19.80 -6.21
N ILE A 184 2.90 -20.82 -5.35
CA ILE A 184 1.77 -21.75 -5.35
C ILE A 184 0.62 -21.21 -4.50
N ILE A 185 0.90 -20.76 -3.28
CA ILE A 185 -0.13 -20.32 -2.34
C ILE A 185 -0.80 -19.02 -2.81
N MET A 186 -0.02 -18.10 -3.33
CA MET A 186 -0.44 -16.73 -3.66
C MET A 186 -1.60 -16.67 -4.67
N PRO A 187 -1.57 -17.37 -5.83
CA PRO A 187 -2.71 -17.38 -6.77
C PRO A 187 -3.98 -18.00 -6.17
N VAL A 188 -3.84 -19.03 -5.34
CA VAL A 188 -4.99 -19.68 -4.69
C VAL A 188 -5.60 -18.73 -3.66
N ALA A 189 -4.76 -18.10 -2.84
CA ALA A 189 -5.18 -17.17 -1.81
C ALA A 189 -5.85 -15.91 -2.40
N THR A 190 -5.28 -15.31 -3.47
CA THR A 190 -5.87 -14.13 -4.11
C THR A 190 -7.20 -14.43 -4.76
N ARG A 191 -7.35 -15.58 -5.45
CA ARG A 191 -8.64 -16.01 -5.98
C ARG A 191 -9.66 -16.17 -4.85
N MET A 192 -9.28 -16.78 -3.73
CA MET A 192 -10.15 -16.94 -2.58
C MET A 192 -10.59 -15.59 -2.01
N VAL A 193 -9.71 -14.57 -1.99
CA VAL A 193 -10.04 -13.19 -1.58
C VAL A 193 -11.07 -12.59 -2.53
N VAL A 194 -10.77 -12.55 -3.82
CA VAL A 194 -11.60 -11.89 -4.85
C VAL A 194 -12.99 -12.53 -4.93
N ASP A 195 -13.07 -13.86 -5.06
CA ASP A 195 -14.35 -14.59 -5.16
C ASP A 195 -15.25 -14.33 -3.92
N ASN A 196 -14.67 -14.39 -2.72
CA ASN A 196 -15.46 -14.23 -1.49
C ASN A 196 -15.78 -12.76 -1.16
N ALA A 197 -14.94 -11.81 -1.56
CA ALA A 197 -15.26 -10.38 -1.50
C ALA A 197 -16.49 -10.07 -2.35
N THR A 198 -16.56 -10.58 -3.57
CA THR A 198 -17.72 -10.43 -4.46
C THR A 198 -18.99 -11.06 -3.88
N VAL A 199 -18.88 -12.27 -3.33
CA VAL A 199 -20.03 -12.91 -2.66
C VAL A 199 -20.57 -12.05 -1.52
N LEU A 200 -19.69 -11.47 -0.70
CA LEU A 200 -20.08 -10.61 0.41
C LEU A 200 -20.63 -9.26 -0.06
N ALA A 201 -20.01 -8.64 -1.08
CA ALA A 201 -20.48 -7.41 -1.68
C ALA A 201 -21.93 -7.56 -2.18
N ASN A 202 -22.19 -8.61 -2.95
CA ASN A 202 -23.53 -8.90 -3.47
C ASN A 202 -24.54 -9.18 -2.35
N TYR A 203 -24.14 -9.90 -1.31
CA TYR A 203 -25.06 -10.22 -0.21
C TYR A 203 -25.45 -9.01 0.63
N PHE A 204 -24.50 -8.10 0.89
CA PHE A 204 -24.75 -6.88 1.67
C PHE A 204 -25.21 -5.70 0.80
N ALA A 205 -25.40 -5.91 -0.51
CA ALA A 205 -25.69 -4.85 -1.47
C ALA A 205 -24.68 -3.68 -1.40
N ILE A 206 -23.38 -4.02 -1.25
CA ILE A 206 -22.27 -3.07 -1.19
C ILE A 206 -21.60 -3.10 -2.57
N SER A 207 -21.21 -1.93 -3.10
CA SER A 207 -20.47 -1.88 -4.36
C SER A 207 -19.08 -2.52 -4.25
N GLU A 208 -18.56 -3.05 -5.38
CA GLU A 208 -17.18 -3.58 -5.45
C GLU A 208 -16.16 -2.52 -5.05
N LEU A 209 -16.38 -1.26 -5.46
CA LEU A 209 -15.58 -0.12 -5.05
C LEU A 209 -15.49 -0.01 -3.52
N THR A 210 -16.63 -0.01 -2.83
CA THR A 210 -16.68 0.10 -1.36
C THR A 210 -16.04 -1.12 -0.68
N MET A 211 -16.20 -2.33 -1.22
CA MET A 211 -15.54 -3.53 -0.72
C MET A 211 -14.02 -3.43 -0.86
N GLY A 212 -13.54 -2.93 -2.00
CA GLY A 212 -12.12 -2.65 -2.24
C GLY A 212 -11.56 -1.61 -1.26
N LEU A 213 -12.27 -0.48 -1.10
CA LEU A 213 -11.91 0.61 -0.18
C LEU A 213 -11.80 0.16 1.29
N THR A 214 -12.55 -0.86 1.70
CA THR A 214 -12.68 -1.24 3.11
C THR A 214 -12.07 -2.60 3.41
N ALA A 215 -12.82 -3.67 3.23
CA ALA A 215 -12.40 -5.00 3.69
C ALA A 215 -11.09 -5.47 3.05
N ILE A 216 -10.94 -5.23 1.73
CA ILE A 216 -9.72 -5.63 1.02
C ILE A 216 -8.56 -4.73 1.45
N ALA A 217 -8.71 -3.41 1.35
CA ALA A 217 -7.63 -2.48 1.67
C ALA A 217 -7.17 -2.59 3.14
N ILE A 218 -8.09 -2.76 4.11
CA ILE A 218 -7.71 -3.01 5.52
C ILE A 218 -6.91 -4.30 5.64
N GLY A 219 -7.38 -5.38 4.98
CA GLY A 219 -6.75 -6.69 5.09
C GLY A 219 -5.35 -6.74 4.45
N THR A 220 -5.19 -6.12 3.29
CA THR A 220 -3.92 -6.11 2.58
C THR A 220 -2.90 -5.17 3.22
N SER A 221 -3.34 -4.07 3.86
CA SER A 221 -2.46 -3.11 4.57
C SER A 221 -2.08 -3.55 6.00
N LEU A 222 -2.35 -4.80 6.40
CA LEU A 222 -1.89 -5.35 7.70
C LEU A 222 -0.35 -5.40 7.83
N PRO A 223 0.44 -5.73 6.79
CA PRO A 223 1.89 -5.67 6.86
C PRO A 223 2.41 -4.26 7.15
N GLU A 224 1.86 -3.25 6.46
CA GLU A 224 2.19 -1.84 6.69
C GLU A 224 1.89 -1.42 8.12
N LEU A 225 0.75 -1.83 8.68
CA LEU A 225 0.38 -1.58 10.07
C LEU A 225 1.39 -2.22 11.03
N ALA A 226 1.73 -3.48 10.79
CA ALA A 226 2.68 -4.21 11.63
C ALA A 226 4.07 -3.55 11.62
N THR A 227 4.57 -3.18 10.44
CA THR A 227 5.86 -2.51 10.26
C THR A 227 5.86 -1.12 10.90
N ALA A 228 4.81 -0.32 10.70
CA ALA A 228 4.70 1.02 11.28
C ALA A 228 4.69 0.96 12.82
N ILE A 229 3.92 0.04 13.43
CA ILE A 229 3.87 -0.12 14.88
C ILE A 229 5.22 -0.65 15.42
N ALA A 230 5.84 -1.62 14.76
CA ALA A 230 7.14 -2.14 15.16
C ALA A 230 8.22 -1.03 15.10
N GLY A 231 8.27 -0.27 14.00
CA GLY A 231 9.20 0.82 13.79
C GLY A 231 9.09 1.89 14.89
N VAL A 232 7.88 2.42 15.16
CA VAL A 232 7.73 3.45 16.21
C VAL A 232 8.03 2.91 17.61
N ARG A 233 7.74 1.62 17.90
CA ARG A 233 8.10 1.00 19.19
C ARG A 233 9.61 0.91 19.40
N LYS A 234 10.36 0.56 18.34
CA LYS A 234 11.83 0.51 18.36
C LYS A 234 12.46 1.91 18.33
N GLY A 235 11.72 2.95 17.92
CA GLY A 235 12.22 4.31 17.69
C GLY A 235 12.72 4.53 16.26
N GLU A 236 12.48 3.59 15.38
CA GLU A 236 12.80 3.60 13.94
C GLU A 236 11.66 4.33 13.18
N ASN A 237 11.51 5.62 13.46
CA ASN A 237 10.36 6.40 12.99
C ASN A 237 10.40 6.65 11.49
N ASP A 238 11.60 6.77 10.93
CA ASP A 238 11.79 7.09 9.52
C ASP A 238 11.38 5.91 8.63
N ILE A 239 11.58 4.65 9.08
CA ILE A 239 11.02 3.45 8.41
C ILE A 239 9.49 3.49 8.40
N ALA A 240 8.86 3.76 9.56
CA ALA A 240 7.41 3.75 9.65
C ALA A 240 6.78 4.77 8.67
N VAL A 241 7.35 5.96 8.56
CA VAL A 241 6.88 7.02 7.64
C VAL A 241 7.27 6.72 6.20
N GLY A 242 8.49 6.23 5.97
CA GLY A 242 8.98 5.88 4.63
C GLY A 242 8.16 4.78 3.96
N ASN A 243 7.78 3.75 4.72
CA ASN A 243 6.89 2.69 4.21
C ASN A 243 5.52 3.24 3.80
N ILE A 244 4.94 4.17 4.57
CA ILE A 244 3.66 4.80 4.22
C ILE A 244 3.78 5.62 2.93
N ILE A 245 4.85 6.42 2.78
CA ILE A 245 5.09 7.21 1.57
C ILE A 245 5.27 6.28 0.36
N GLY A 246 6.14 5.29 0.48
CA GLY A 246 6.42 4.32 -0.58
C GLY A 246 5.18 3.53 -0.99
N ALA A 247 4.44 2.98 -0.02
CA ALA A 247 3.21 2.24 -0.26
C ALA A 247 2.15 3.11 -0.97
N ASN A 248 1.99 4.37 -0.57
CA ASN A 248 1.03 5.28 -1.21
C ASN A 248 1.40 5.59 -2.66
N ILE A 249 2.69 5.71 -2.98
CA ILE A 249 3.14 5.86 -4.36
C ILE A 249 2.87 4.57 -5.15
N PHE A 250 3.25 3.39 -4.61
CA PHE A 250 3.04 2.10 -5.27
C PHE A 250 1.56 1.81 -5.53
N ASN A 251 0.69 2.14 -4.58
CA ASN A 251 -0.75 1.96 -4.73
C ASN A 251 -1.30 2.76 -5.93
N ILE A 252 -0.78 3.93 -6.21
CA ILE A 252 -1.19 4.72 -7.38
C ILE A 252 -0.53 4.17 -8.66
N VAL A 253 0.79 4.05 -8.67
CA VAL A 253 1.49 3.77 -9.93
C VAL A 253 1.40 2.31 -10.38
N ILE A 254 1.22 1.35 -9.45
CA ILE A 254 1.12 -0.08 -9.76
C ILE A 254 -0.30 -0.60 -9.50
N VAL A 255 -0.83 -0.45 -8.27
CA VAL A 255 -2.13 -1.05 -7.90
C VAL A 255 -3.28 -0.43 -8.71
N LEU A 256 -3.26 0.88 -8.99
CA LEU A 256 -4.20 1.53 -9.90
C LEU A 256 -3.81 1.36 -11.38
N GLY A 257 -2.52 1.27 -11.69
CA GLY A 257 -2.03 1.07 -13.05
C GLY A 257 -2.38 -0.28 -13.66
N LEU A 258 -2.47 -1.34 -12.84
CA LEU A 258 -2.81 -2.69 -13.30
C LEU A 258 -4.23 -2.80 -13.87
N PRO A 259 -5.31 -2.39 -13.18
CA PRO A 259 -6.66 -2.43 -13.74
C PRO A 259 -6.80 -1.56 -14.99
N ALA A 260 -6.17 -0.40 -15.03
CA ALA A 260 -6.16 0.45 -16.22
C ALA A 260 -5.56 -0.26 -17.44
N LEU A 261 -4.48 -1.02 -17.26
CA LEU A 261 -3.83 -1.75 -18.34
C LEU A 261 -4.60 -3.00 -18.77
N ILE A 262 -5.10 -3.80 -17.81
CA ILE A 262 -5.66 -5.15 -18.03
C ILE A 262 -7.13 -5.07 -18.41
N THR A 263 -7.93 -4.30 -17.63
CA THR A 263 -9.39 -4.17 -17.80
C THR A 263 -9.79 -2.70 -17.95
N PRO A 264 -9.39 -2.01 -19.02
CA PRO A 264 -9.80 -0.62 -19.25
C PRO A 264 -11.32 -0.49 -19.36
N GLY A 265 -11.85 0.68 -19.00
CA GLY A 265 -13.27 1.01 -19.11
C GLY A 265 -13.76 1.93 -18.01
N GLU A 266 -15.08 2.07 -17.92
CA GLU A 266 -15.74 2.94 -16.94
C GLU A 266 -15.52 2.47 -15.51
N ILE A 267 -15.37 3.42 -14.59
CA ILE A 267 -15.26 3.20 -13.15
C ILE A 267 -16.45 3.83 -12.44
N ASP A 268 -16.71 3.37 -11.22
CA ASP A 268 -17.75 3.98 -10.37
C ASP A 268 -17.48 5.48 -10.22
N PRO A 269 -18.46 6.38 -10.53
CA PRO A 269 -18.29 7.83 -10.42
C PRO A 269 -17.89 8.30 -9.02
N LEU A 270 -18.20 7.54 -7.98
CA LEU A 270 -17.80 7.84 -6.60
C LEU A 270 -16.29 7.67 -6.37
N ALA A 271 -15.62 6.88 -7.20
CA ALA A 271 -14.17 6.70 -7.10
C ALA A 271 -13.42 8.04 -7.26
N TYR A 272 -13.86 8.91 -8.20
CA TYR A 272 -13.27 10.24 -8.35
C TYR A 272 -13.89 11.26 -7.37
N SER A 273 -15.21 11.41 -7.38
CA SER A 273 -15.86 12.52 -6.69
C SER A 273 -15.76 12.43 -5.16
N ARG A 274 -15.80 11.23 -4.60
CA ARG A 274 -15.75 10.97 -3.15
C ARG A 274 -14.36 10.50 -2.73
N ASP A 275 -13.92 9.36 -3.27
CA ASP A 275 -12.81 8.61 -2.68
C ASP A 275 -11.44 9.19 -3.02
N TYR A 276 -11.22 9.57 -4.28
CA TYR A 276 -10.01 10.29 -4.67
C TYR A 276 -9.90 11.64 -3.93
N SER A 277 -11.01 12.36 -3.79
CA SER A 277 -11.01 13.65 -3.09
C SER A 277 -10.59 13.52 -1.62
N VAL A 278 -11.08 12.47 -0.93
CA VAL A 278 -10.63 12.14 0.43
C VAL A 278 -9.16 11.73 0.44
N MET A 279 -8.74 10.84 -0.47
CA MET A 279 -7.35 10.41 -0.58
C MET A 279 -6.39 11.59 -0.78
N LEU A 280 -6.71 12.51 -1.68
CA LEU A 280 -5.89 13.70 -1.92
C LEU A 280 -5.83 14.61 -0.69
N LEU A 281 -6.97 14.86 -0.04
CA LEU A 281 -7.05 15.68 1.17
C LEU A 281 -6.17 15.11 2.28
N VAL A 282 -6.28 13.81 2.57
CA VAL A 282 -5.48 13.17 3.63
C VAL A 282 -4.00 13.13 3.27
N SER A 283 -3.66 12.98 1.98
CA SER A 283 -2.27 13.04 1.50
C SER A 283 -1.66 14.43 1.70
N ILE A 284 -2.42 15.50 1.46
CA ILE A 284 -1.99 16.88 1.73
C ILE A 284 -1.80 17.10 3.24
N ILE A 285 -2.76 16.63 4.06
CA ILE A 285 -2.65 16.73 5.54
C ILE A 285 -1.38 16.00 6.00
N PHE A 286 -1.12 14.81 5.51
CA PHE A 286 0.07 14.04 5.84
C PHE A 286 1.37 14.78 5.45
N ALA A 287 1.43 15.31 4.23
CA ALA A 287 2.58 16.08 3.78
C ALA A 287 2.82 17.32 4.65
N LEU A 288 1.77 18.04 5.04
CA LEU A 288 1.85 19.20 5.93
C LEU A 288 2.33 18.80 7.34
N LEU A 289 1.87 17.67 7.86
CA LEU A 289 2.34 17.14 9.16
C LEU A 289 3.83 16.80 9.11
N CYS A 290 4.33 16.25 8.01
CA CYS A 290 5.74 15.88 7.86
C CYS A 290 6.64 17.05 7.45
N TRP A 291 6.09 18.12 6.85
CA TRP A 291 6.87 19.28 6.34
C TRP A 291 7.44 20.17 7.47
N ARG A 292 6.82 20.19 8.63
CA ARG A 292 7.29 21.00 9.77
C ARG A 292 8.62 20.47 10.28
N ARG A 293 9.60 21.37 10.49
CA ARG A 293 10.98 21.06 10.94
C ARG A 293 11.11 20.35 12.30
N SER A 294 10.04 20.27 13.07
CA SER A 294 9.94 19.49 14.31
C SER A 294 8.51 18.98 14.47
N PRO A 295 7.99 18.21 13.52
CA PRO A 295 6.71 17.60 13.74
C PRO A 295 6.91 16.50 14.77
N GLN A 296 6.31 16.68 15.93
CA GLN A 296 5.99 15.56 16.81
C GLN A 296 4.51 15.30 16.60
N PRO A 297 4.11 14.39 15.67
CA PRO A 297 2.76 13.87 15.67
C PRO A 297 2.54 13.25 17.05
N GLY A 298 1.98 14.04 17.93
CA GLY A 298 1.65 13.61 19.28
C GLY A 298 0.39 12.75 19.25
N ARG A 299 0.04 12.16 20.38
CA ARG A 299 -1.19 11.37 20.53
C ARG A 299 -2.45 12.10 20.04
N GLY A 300 -2.49 13.43 20.14
CA GLY A 300 -3.60 14.23 19.62
C GLY A 300 -3.77 14.13 18.10
N VAL A 301 -2.66 14.11 17.35
CA VAL A 301 -2.69 13.86 15.89
C VAL A 301 -3.14 12.42 15.63
N GLY A 302 -2.69 11.44 16.43
CA GLY A 302 -3.13 10.06 16.33
C GLY A 302 -4.65 9.91 16.51
N VAL A 303 -5.22 10.59 17.55
CA VAL A 303 -6.68 10.61 17.77
C VAL A 303 -7.41 11.25 16.59
N LEU A 304 -6.90 12.38 16.07
CA LEU A 304 -7.51 13.06 14.93
C LEU A 304 -7.55 12.19 13.67
N LEU A 305 -6.42 11.56 13.33
CA LEU A 305 -6.32 10.71 12.15
C LEU A 305 -7.19 9.45 12.29
N THR A 306 -7.10 8.74 13.41
CA THR A 306 -7.92 7.53 13.65
C THR A 306 -9.41 7.88 13.74
N GLY A 307 -9.75 9.01 14.36
CA GLY A 307 -11.11 9.54 14.36
C GLY A 307 -11.60 9.88 12.94
N GLY A 308 -10.75 10.50 12.14
CA GLY A 308 -11.00 10.76 10.72
C GLY A 308 -11.26 9.48 9.92
N PHE A 309 -10.53 8.39 10.22
CA PHE A 309 -10.79 7.08 9.62
C PHE A 309 -12.18 6.56 9.96
N ILE A 310 -12.60 6.65 11.21
CA ILE A 310 -13.94 6.21 11.64
C ILE A 310 -15.02 7.04 10.95
N VAL A 311 -14.85 8.36 10.86
CA VAL A 311 -15.78 9.25 10.16
C VAL A 311 -15.86 8.92 8.67
N TRP A 312 -14.72 8.71 8.02
CA TRP A 312 -14.68 8.29 6.61
C TRP A 312 -15.37 6.95 6.40
N LEU A 313 -15.11 5.97 7.24
CA LEU A 313 -15.76 4.66 7.16
C LEU A 313 -17.30 4.79 7.33
N ALA A 314 -17.76 5.59 8.30
CA ALA A 314 -19.17 5.86 8.48
C ALA A 314 -19.79 6.56 7.25
N MET A 315 -19.08 7.52 6.64
CA MET A 315 -19.50 8.22 5.43
C MET A 315 -19.64 7.26 4.25
N LEU A 316 -18.72 6.30 4.08
CA LEU A 316 -18.81 5.29 3.03
C LEU A 316 -20.10 4.48 3.11
N TYR A 317 -20.49 4.06 4.31
CA TYR A 317 -21.72 3.29 4.50
C TYR A 317 -22.98 4.14 4.39
N TRP A 318 -22.93 5.42 4.72
CA TRP A 318 -24.09 6.33 4.63
C TRP A 318 -24.31 6.91 3.23
N LEU A 319 -23.24 7.10 2.46
CA LEU A 319 -23.28 7.62 1.08
C LEU A 319 -23.18 6.51 0.03
N SER A 320 -22.97 5.25 0.41
CA SER A 320 -23.18 4.14 -0.50
C SER A 320 -24.69 4.14 -0.84
N PRO A 321 -25.09 4.32 -2.10
CA PRO A 321 -26.46 4.03 -2.46
C PRO A 321 -26.69 2.56 -2.06
N ILE A 322 -27.57 2.35 -1.08
CA ILE A 322 -28.16 1.03 -0.90
C ILE A 322 -28.77 0.78 -2.28
N LEU A 323 -28.20 -0.15 -3.02
CA LEU A 323 -28.80 -0.64 -4.25
C LEU A 323 -30.11 -1.31 -3.81
N VAL A 324 -31.12 -0.46 -3.64
CA VAL A 324 -32.51 -0.90 -3.50
C VAL A 324 -32.96 -1.17 -4.92
N GLU A 325 -33.06 -2.48 -5.23
CA GLU A 325 -33.63 -3.14 -6.41
C GLU A 325 -32.80 -3.14 -7.69
#